data_5146c60f9278f60712a7b02b6610881c
#
_entry.id   5146c60f9278f60712a7b02b6610881c
#
_cell.length_a   1.000
_cell.length_b   1.000
_cell.length_c   1.000
_cell.angle_alpha   90.00
_cell.angle_beta   90.00
_cell.angle_gamma   90.00
#
_symmetry.space_group_name_H-M   'P 1'
#
loop_
_entity.id
_entity.type
_entity.pdbx_description
1 polymer ?
#
loop_
_entity_poly.entity_id
_entity_poly.type
_entity_poly.pdbx_seq_one_letter_code
_entity_poly.pdbx_strand_id
1 'polypeptide(L)'
;MEKPAKNLEIDNVDLKILNLLMQDATMAYTEIGKRIFVSGGTVHVRMKKMEDMGIVRGSQLIIDHTKLGWDISAFLGIYLDKSSLYEEVAEQLMTIPEVVNIHYTTGIYSIFAKIVCRDTMHLRQVLHDKIQKVGGIQRTETFISLEESVNRPIPFTEVAMASQDSL
;
A
#
# COMPACT_ATOMS: atom_id res chain seq x y z
N MET A 1 -5.15 -3.29 23.84
CA MET A 1 -6.64 -3.30 23.79
C MET A 1 -7.04 -3.66 22.35
N GLU A 2 -7.44 -4.91 22.13
CA GLU A 2 -8.00 -5.34 20.85
C GLU A 2 -9.28 -4.56 20.58
N LYS A 3 -9.30 -3.84 19.44
CA LYS A 3 -10.56 -3.35 18.90
C LYS A 3 -11.37 -4.56 18.44
N PRO A 4 -12.64 -4.72 18.90
CA PRO A 4 -13.48 -5.81 18.42
C PRO A 4 -13.56 -5.71 16.91
N ALA A 5 -13.41 -6.83 16.22
CA ALA A 5 -13.65 -6.95 14.79
C ALA A 5 -15.06 -6.40 14.53
N LYS A 6 -15.17 -5.22 13.92
CA LYS A 6 -16.43 -4.70 13.41
C LYS A 6 -16.94 -5.77 12.45
N ASN A 7 -18.12 -6.31 12.75
CA ASN A 7 -18.86 -7.15 11.80
C ASN A 7 -19.10 -6.27 10.56
N LEU A 8 -18.21 -6.39 9.58
CA LEU A 8 -18.26 -5.58 8.37
C LEU A 8 -19.36 -6.19 7.52
N GLU A 9 -20.54 -5.57 7.52
CA GLU A 9 -21.66 -5.96 6.66
C GLU A 9 -21.34 -5.65 5.19
N ILE A 10 -20.35 -6.37 4.64
CA ILE A 10 -19.96 -6.38 3.23
C ILE A 10 -20.54 -7.63 2.60
N ASP A 11 -21.23 -7.45 1.48
CA ASP A 11 -21.80 -8.54 0.70
C ASP A 11 -21.09 -8.73 -0.65
N ASN A 12 -21.52 -9.77 -1.39
CA ASN A 12 -20.94 -10.09 -2.70
C ASN A 12 -21.11 -8.96 -3.73
N VAL A 13 -22.12 -8.11 -3.60
CA VAL A 13 -22.31 -6.96 -4.50
C VAL A 13 -21.24 -5.90 -4.21
N ASP A 14 -20.93 -5.66 -2.95
CA ASP A 14 -19.86 -4.74 -2.53
C ASP A 14 -18.50 -5.22 -3.06
N LEU A 15 -18.20 -6.53 -2.94
CA LEU A 15 -16.96 -7.10 -3.47
C LEU A 15 -16.86 -6.99 -4.99
N LYS A 16 -17.95 -7.18 -5.72
CA LYS A 16 -18.00 -7.00 -7.18
C LYS A 16 -17.74 -5.54 -7.57
N ILE A 17 -18.31 -4.57 -6.84
CA ILE A 17 -18.04 -3.15 -7.04
C ILE A 17 -16.55 -2.84 -6.83
N LEU A 18 -15.98 -3.31 -5.70
CA LEU A 18 -14.57 -3.09 -5.39
C LEU A 18 -13.65 -3.69 -6.45
N ASN A 19 -13.91 -4.93 -6.90
CA ASN A 19 -13.10 -5.59 -7.92
C ASN A 19 -13.10 -4.82 -9.25
N LEU A 20 -14.23 -4.25 -9.66
CA LEU A 20 -14.31 -3.43 -10.88
C LEU A 20 -13.55 -2.12 -10.72
N LEU A 21 -13.72 -1.42 -9.60
CA LEU A 21 -13.03 -0.14 -9.34
C LEU A 21 -11.53 -0.31 -9.09
N MET A 22 -11.08 -1.44 -8.56
CA MET A 22 -9.64 -1.75 -8.45
C MET A 22 -8.99 -2.02 -9.80
N GLN A 23 -9.76 -2.42 -10.83
CA GLN A 23 -9.26 -2.56 -12.20
C GLN A 23 -9.28 -1.23 -12.94
N ASP A 24 -10.34 -0.45 -12.75
CA ASP A 24 -10.52 0.88 -13.36
C ASP A 24 -11.26 1.82 -12.38
N ALA A 25 -10.48 2.60 -11.64
CA ALA A 25 -11.01 3.56 -10.66
C ALA A 25 -11.83 4.70 -11.31
N THR A 26 -11.79 4.84 -12.63
CA THR A 26 -12.53 5.88 -13.37
C THR A 26 -13.88 5.38 -13.91
N MET A 27 -14.18 4.08 -13.73
CA MET A 27 -15.40 3.48 -14.25
C MET A 27 -16.65 4.14 -13.64
N ALA A 28 -17.56 4.59 -14.51
CA ALA A 28 -18.81 5.23 -14.07
C ALA A 28 -19.69 4.25 -13.28
N TYR A 29 -20.31 4.70 -12.20
CA TYR A 29 -21.19 3.87 -11.37
C TYR A 29 -22.39 3.29 -12.15
N THR A 30 -22.85 3.98 -13.18
CA THR A 30 -23.87 3.47 -14.10
C THR A 30 -23.37 2.28 -14.91
N GLU A 31 -22.11 2.28 -15.32
CA GLU A 31 -21.48 1.18 -16.04
C GLU A 31 -21.24 -0.02 -15.10
N ILE A 32 -20.76 0.24 -13.90
CA ILE A 32 -20.62 -0.80 -12.86
C ILE A 32 -21.99 -1.45 -12.62
N GLY A 33 -23.04 -0.64 -12.42
CA GLY A 33 -24.40 -1.14 -12.17
C GLY A 33 -24.90 -2.06 -13.27
N LYS A 34 -24.65 -1.74 -14.55
CA LYS A 34 -24.98 -2.61 -15.69
C LYS A 34 -24.27 -3.96 -15.62
N ARG A 35 -22.96 -3.96 -15.27
CA ARG A 35 -22.15 -5.19 -15.22
C ARG A 35 -22.57 -6.15 -14.09
N ILE A 36 -23.05 -5.62 -12.98
CA ILE A 36 -23.43 -6.42 -11.81
C ILE A 36 -24.94 -6.47 -11.57
N PHE A 37 -25.75 -5.98 -12.51
CA PHE A 37 -27.23 -6.02 -12.51
C PHE A 37 -27.86 -5.27 -11.34
N VAL A 38 -27.37 -4.07 -11.03
CA VAL A 38 -27.95 -3.12 -10.07
C VAL A 38 -28.03 -1.72 -10.66
N SER A 39 -28.74 -0.78 -10.00
CA SER A 39 -28.76 0.62 -10.45
C SER A 39 -27.45 1.34 -10.11
N GLY A 40 -27.09 2.37 -10.90
CA GLY A 40 -25.94 3.24 -10.56
C GLY A 40 -26.11 3.95 -9.22
N GLY A 41 -27.36 4.27 -8.82
CA GLY A 41 -27.67 4.80 -7.50
C GLY A 41 -27.36 3.80 -6.38
N THR A 42 -27.66 2.50 -6.60
CA THR A 42 -27.28 1.45 -5.66
C THR A 42 -25.76 1.37 -5.49
N VAL A 43 -24.99 1.45 -6.59
CA VAL A 43 -23.51 1.48 -6.54
C VAL A 43 -23.02 2.68 -5.72
N HIS A 44 -23.60 3.86 -5.95
CA HIS A 44 -23.23 5.09 -5.22
C HIS A 44 -23.45 4.95 -3.71
N VAL A 45 -24.61 4.47 -3.29
CA VAL A 45 -24.93 4.28 -1.86
C VAL A 45 -23.99 3.28 -1.21
N ARG A 46 -23.66 2.16 -1.90
CA ARG A 46 -22.74 1.14 -1.40
C ARG A 46 -21.31 1.65 -1.31
N MET A 47 -20.85 2.42 -2.30
CA MET A 47 -19.53 3.07 -2.26
C MET A 47 -19.41 3.99 -1.06
N LYS A 48 -20.41 4.86 -0.85
CA LYS A 48 -20.42 5.76 0.30
C LYS A 48 -20.39 5.00 1.63
N LYS A 49 -21.15 3.89 1.76
CA LYS A 49 -21.09 3.01 2.92
C LYS A 49 -19.66 2.48 3.15
N MET A 50 -19.00 1.99 2.10
CA MET A 50 -17.63 1.45 2.20
C MET A 50 -16.59 2.54 2.52
N GLU A 51 -16.79 3.76 2.05
CA GLU A 51 -15.98 4.94 2.42
C GLU A 51 -16.18 5.30 3.91
N ASP A 52 -17.43 5.40 4.36
CA ASP A 52 -17.77 5.70 5.76
C ASP A 52 -17.23 4.62 6.74
N MET A 53 -17.14 3.37 6.28
CA MET A 53 -16.52 2.26 7.01
C MET A 53 -14.99 2.27 6.96
N GLY A 54 -14.37 3.13 6.15
CA GLY A 54 -12.92 3.20 5.94
C GLY A 54 -12.33 2.03 5.13
N ILE A 55 -13.17 1.24 4.45
CA ILE A 55 -12.73 0.18 3.53
C ILE A 55 -12.16 0.82 2.27
N VAL A 56 -12.87 1.77 1.68
CA VAL A 56 -12.37 2.62 0.61
C VAL A 56 -11.80 3.89 1.23
N ARG A 57 -10.50 4.13 1.01
CA ARG A 57 -9.80 5.29 1.55
C ARG A 57 -9.48 6.34 0.49
N GLY A 58 -9.81 6.07 -0.77
CA GLY A 58 -9.58 6.96 -1.90
C GLY A 58 -9.15 6.20 -3.16
N SER A 59 -8.85 6.94 -4.21
CA SER A 59 -8.29 6.44 -5.46
C SER A 59 -6.97 7.15 -5.75
N GLN A 60 -6.06 6.46 -6.42
CA GLN A 60 -4.74 6.96 -6.75
C GLN A 60 -4.42 6.66 -8.21
N LEU A 61 -3.78 7.62 -8.89
CA LEU A 61 -3.24 7.40 -10.22
C LEU A 61 -2.04 6.44 -10.16
N ILE A 62 -2.07 5.42 -11.00
CA ILE A 62 -0.92 4.55 -11.21
C ILE A 62 -0.12 5.17 -12.35
N ILE A 63 1.11 5.59 -12.05
CA ILE A 63 2.02 6.19 -13.03
C ILE A 63 3.26 5.31 -13.22
N ASP A 64 3.76 5.28 -14.43
CA ASP A 64 5.07 4.70 -14.74
C ASP A 64 6.14 5.76 -14.46
N HIS A 65 6.72 5.71 -13.27
CA HIS A 65 7.73 6.68 -12.82
C HIS A 65 9.03 6.59 -13.62
N THR A 66 9.33 5.45 -14.26
CA THR A 66 10.53 5.31 -15.10
C THR A 66 10.46 6.23 -16.32
N LYS A 67 9.26 6.41 -16.91
CA LYS A 67 9.03 7.37 -18.00
C LYS A 67 9.21 8.83 -17.61
N LEU A 68 9.31 9.11 -16.31
CA LEU A 68 9.61 10.42 -15.75
C LEU A 68 11.06 10.53 -15.24
N GLY A 69 11.92 9.53 -15.59
CA GLY A 69 13.32 9.52 -15.21
C GLY A 69 13.61 9.09 -13.78
N TRP A 70 12.71 8.30 -13.17
CA TRP A 70 12.90 7.68 -11.86
C TRP A 70 13.12 6.19 -12.04
N ASP A 71 14.34 5.81 -12.45
CA ASP A 71 14.65 4.48 -12.99
C ASP A 71 15.08 3.47 -11.94
N ILE A 72 15.45 3.92 -10.74
CA ILE A 72 15.93 3.05 -9.68
C ILE A 72 14.84 2.84 -8.63
N SER A 73 14.38 1.62 -8.50
CA SER A 73 13.60 1.14 -7.36
C SER A 73 14.49 0.28 -6.47
N ALA A 74 14.56 0.56 -5.18
CA ALA A 74 15.36 -0.23 -4.25
C ALA A 74 14.60 -0.49 -2.96
N PHE A 75 14.94 -1.60 -2.32
CA PHE A 75 14.43 -1.96 -1.00
C PHE A 75 15.55 -1.82 0.03
N LEU A 76 15.21 -1.26 1.17
CA LEU A 76 16.10 -1.11 2.31
C LEU A 76 15.65 -2.05 3.43
N GLY A 77 16.50 -3.01 3.77
CA GLY A 77 16.43 -3.72 5.04
C GLY A 77 17.14 -2.88 6.11
N ILE A 78 16.41 -2.44 7.14
CA ILE A 78 16.92 -1.55 8.17
C ILE A 78 16.94 -2.26 9.51
N TYR A 79 18.11 -2.26 10.15
CA TYR A 79 18.31 -2.74 11.51
C TYR A 79 18.26 -1.53 12.44
N LEU A 80 17.49 -1.65 13.52
CA LEU A 80 17.41 -0.62 14.57
C LEU A 80 18.36 -0.96 15.71
N ASP A 81 18.91 0.06 16.36
CA ASP A 81 19.67 -0.10 17.60
C ASP A 81 18.84 -0.79 18.69
N LYS A 82 17.55 -0.43 18.77
CA LYS A 82 16.54 -1.03 19.64
C LYS A 82 15.19 -1.05 18.93
N SER A 83 14.44 -2.15 19.08
CA SER A 83 13.10 -2.28 18.48
C SER A 83 12.12 -1.19 18.92
N SER A 84 12.31 -0.63 20.14
CA SER A 84 11.48 0.47 20.65
C SER A 84 11.61 1.79 19.88
N LEU A 85 12.63 1.94 19.03
CA LEU A 85 12.86 3.13 18.21
C LEU A 85 12.08 3.13 16.87
N TYR A 86 11.24 2.11 16.64
CA TYR A 86 10.54 1.98 15.37
C TYR A 86 9.73 3.22 15.00
N GLU A 87 8.91 3.72 15.91
CA GLU A 87 8.02 4.86 15.64
C GLU A 87 8.83 6.12 15.30
N GLU A 88 9.85 6.42 16.10
CA GLU A 88 10.72 7.57 15.88
C GLU A 88 11.49 7.50 14.56
N VAL A 89 12.04 6.33 14.22
CA VAL A 89 12.75 6.11 12.94
C VAL A 89 11.79 6.18 11.77
N ALA A 90 10.59 5.58 11.87
CA ALA A 90 9.59 5.64 10.82
C ALA A 90 9.13 7.06 10.53
N GLU A 91 8.89 7.89 11.57
CA GLU A 91 8.56 9.31 11.41
C GLU A 91 9.65 10.08 10.66
N GLN A 92 10.93 9.86 11.00
CA GLN A 92 12.04 10.48 10.30
C GLN A 92 12.12 10.02 8.84
N LEU A 93 11.96 8.72 8.57
CA LEU A 93 11.97 8.17 7.21
C LEU A 93 10.82 8.72 6.35
N MET A 94 9.63 8.93 6.92
CA MET A 94 8.48 9.52 6.21
C MET A 94 8.73 10.95 5.73
N THR A 95 9.70 11.66 6.29
CA THR A 95 10.09 13.01 5.81
C THR A 95 10.93 12.97 4.53
N ILE A 96 11.42 11.80 4.12
CA ILE A 96 12.28 11.61 2.95
C ILE A 96 11.39 11.29 1.74
N PRO A 97 11.26 12.19 0.74
CA PRO A 97 10.32 11.99 -0.37
C PRO A 97 10.59 10.74 -1.21
N GLU A 98 11.85 10.30 -1.28
CA GLU A 98 12.24 9.10 -2.01
C GLU A 98 11.79 7.80 -1.32
N VAL A 99 11.45 7.85 -0.03
CA VAL A 99 10.88 6.72 0.71
C VAL A 99 9.39 6.66 0.40
N VAL A 100 8.97 5.67 -0.37
CA VAL A 100 7.59 5.53 -0.86
C VAL A 100 6.77 4.49 -0.11
N ASN A 101 7.45 3.64 0.66
CA ASN A 101 6.79 2.59 1.43
C ASN A 101 7.64 2.21 2.66
N ILE A 102 7.00 1.97 3.80
CA ILE A 102 7.64 1.54 5.05
C ILE A 102 6.81 0.42 5.66
N HIS A 103 7.45 -0.70 5.99
CA HIS A 103 6.86 -1.82 6.73
C HIS A 103 7.64 -2.10 8.00
N TYR A 104 6.93 -2.25 9.13
CA TYR A 104 7.49 -2.90 10.31
C TYR A 104 7.41 -4.41 10.13
N THR A 105 8.51 -5.12 10.33
CA THR A 105 8.59 -6.54 9.98
C THR A 105 9.06 -7.40 11.15
N THR A 106 8.68 -8.67 11.11
CA THR A 106 9.07 -9.68 12.13
C THR A 106 10.39 -10.39 11.83
N GLY A 107 11.02 -10.06 10.71
CA GLY A 107 12.26 -10.74 10.26
C GLY A 107 13.52 -10.17 10.88
N ILE A 108 14.64 -10.41 10.19
CA ILE A 108 15.97 -9.91 10.58
C ILE A 108 16.07 -8.39 10.47
N TYR A 109 15.29 -7.75 9.59
CA TYR A 109 15.16 -6.31 9.51
C TYR A 109 13.99 -5.87 10.39
N SER A 110 14.17 -4.81 11.18
CA SER A 110 13.05 -4.21 11.91
C SER A 110 12.14 -3.43 10.98
N ILE A 111 12.72 -2.79 9.95
CA ILE A 111 11.99 -2.04 8.93
C ILE A 111 12.41 -2.54 7.56
N PHE A 112 11.42 -2.68 6.68
CA PHE A 112 11.65 -2.90 5.25
C PHE A 112 10.98 -1.76 4.49
N ALA A 113 11.77 -0.96 3.77
CA ALA A 113 11.29 0.22 3.09
C ALA A 113 11.56 0.14 1.59
N LYS A 114 10.67 0.72 0.78
CA LYS A 114 10.89 0.92 -0.66
C LYS A 114 11.29 2.38 -0.89
N ILE A 115 12.35 2.59 -1.67
CA ILE A 115 12.77 3.90 -2.15
C ILE A 115 12.80 3.95 -3.67
N VAL A 116 12.53 5.12 -4.22
CA VAL A 116 12.59 5.37 -5.67
C VAL A 116 13.53 6.53 -5.92
N CYS A 117 14.48 6.33 -6.82
CA CYS A 117 15.51 7.29 -7.16
C CYS A 117 15.63 7.43 -8.68
N ARG A 118 16.22 8.55 -9.14
CA ARG A 118 16.40 8.79 -10.58
C ARG A 118 17.45 7.87 -11.19
N ASP A 119 18.57 7.74 -10.51
CA ASP A 119 19.74 6.99 -10.95
C ASP A 119 20.55 6.49 -9.75
N THR A 120 21.64 5.80 -9.98
CA THR A 120 22.53 5.27 -8.93
C THR A 120 23.24 6.36 -8.16
N MET A 121 23.52 7.50 -8.78
CA MET A 121 24.11 8.68 -8.11
C MET A 121 23.12 9.26 -7.10
N HIS A 122 21.86 9.43 -7.50
CA HIS A 122 20.80 9.87 -6.61
C HIS A 122 20.54 8.87 -5.49
N LEU A 123 20.53 7.56 -5.78
CA LEU A 123 20.44 6.51 -4.76
C LEU A 123 21.53 6.67 -3.71
N ARG A 124 22.81 6.83 -4.15
CA ARG A 124 23.94 7.05 -3.25
C ARG A 124 23.74 8.28 -2.37
N GLN A 125 23.26 9.40 -2.94
CA GLN A 125 22.98 10.63 -2.19
C GLN A 125 21.90 10.41 -1.13
N VAL A 126 20.78 9.76 -1.50
CA VAL A 126 19.69 9.46 -0.57
C VAL A 126 20.18 8.59 0.59
N LEU A 127 20.94 7.54 0.30
CA LEU A 127 21.49 6.66 1.34
C LEU A 127 22.43 7.41 2.27
N HIS A 128 23.38 8.17 1.73
CA HIS A 128 24.42 8.84 2.51
C HIS A 128 23.91 10.09 3.23
N ASP A 129 23.14 10.96 2.52
CA ASP A 129 22.81 12.28 3.02
C ASP A 129 21.51 12.33 3.81
N LYS A 130 20.64 11.32 3.62
CA LYS A 130 19.33 11.24 4.26
C LYS A 130 19.22 10.02 5.18
N ILE A 131 19.29 8.80 4.66
CA ILE A 131 19.04 7.58 5.41
C ILE A 131 20.06 7.37 6.54
N GLN A 132 21.35 7.51 6.26
CA GLN A 132 22.40 7.32 7.28
C GLN A 132 22.40 8.38 8.38
N LYS A 133 21.67 9.47 8.20
CA LYS A 133 21.51 10.52 9.22
C LYS A 133 20.32 10.31 10.14
N VAL A 134 19.47 9.35 9.85
CA VAL A 134 18.33 8.99 10.70
C VAL A 134 18.86 8.33 11.98
N GLY A 135 18.57 8.96 13.12
CA GLY A 135 18.97 8.43 14.41
C GLY A 135 18.25 7.12 14.74
N GLY A 136 18.93 6.18 15.42
CA GLY A 136 18.34 4.89 15.80
C GLY A 136 18.49 3.78 14.76
N ILE A 137 19.04 4.08 13.57
CA ILE A 137 19.40 3.07 12.58
C ILE A 137 20.80 2.54 12.90
N GLN A 138 20.91 1.24 13.15
CA GLN A 138 22.19 0.57 13.37
C GLN A 138 22.95 0.35 12.05
N ARG A 139 22.26 -0.23 11.06
CA ARG A 139 22.78 -0.47 9.72
C ARG A 139 21.65 -0.68 8.71
N THR A 140 21.99 -0.60 7.44
CA THR A 140 21.07 -0.85 6.33
C THR A 140 21.68 -1.80 5.31
N GLU A 141 20.82 -2.57 4.66
CA GLU A 141 21.14 -3.35 3.47
C GLU A 141 20.25 -2.88 2.33
N THR A 142 20.84 -2.68 1.14
CA THR A 142 20.15 -2.15 -0.02
C THR A 142 20.04 -3.19 -1.10
N PHE A 143 18.82 -3.42 -1.59
CA PHE A 143 18.50 -4.35 -2.67
C PHE A 143 17.93 -3.55 -3.84
N ILE A 144 18.65 -3.43 -4.95
CA ILE A 144 18.14 -2.78 -6.15
C ILE A 144 17.18 -3.76 -6.84
N SER A 145 15.95 -3.33 -7.09
CA SER A 145 14.99 -4.09 -7.88
C SER A 145 15.40 -4.03 -9.35
N LEU A 146 15.61 -5.20 -9.94
CA LEU A 146 15.93 -5.29 -11.37
C LEU A 146 14.66 -5.21 -12.22
N GLU A 147 13.53 -5.73 -11.70
CA GLU A 147 12.24 -5.74 -12.37
C GLU A 147 11.10 -5.86 -11.35
N GLU A 148 10.00 -5.15 -11.56
CA GLU A 148 8.74 -5.38 -10.85
C GLU A 148 7.79 -6.19 -11.74
N SER A 149 7.86 -7.50 -11.65
CA SER A 149 7.08 -8.42 -12.52
C SER A 149 5.58 -8.40 -12.25
N VAL A 150 5.17 -8.07 -11.02
CA VAL A 150 3.75 -8.01 -10.61
C VAL A 150 3.53 -6.86 -9.63
N ASN A 151 2.62 -5.97 -10.00
CA ASN A 151 2.07 -4.94 -9.11
C ASN A 151 0.57 -4.80 -9.39
N ARG A 152 -0.23 -5.49 -8.60
CA ARG A 152 -1.69 -5.49 -8.76
C ARG A 152 -2.38 -5.65 -7.40
N PRO A 153 -3.59 -5.12 -7.24
CA PRO A 153 -4.38 -5.39 -6.04
C PRO A 153 -4.81 -6.87 -5.95
N ILE A 154 -5.07 -7.32 -4.73
CA ILE A 154 -5.61 -8.66 -4.48
C ILE A 154 -7.09 -8.65 -4.90
N PRO A 155 -7.53 -9.57 -5.79
CA PRO A 155 -8.95 -9.69 -6.12
C PRO A 155 -9.70 -10.31 -4.94
N PHE A 156 -10.85 -9.72 -4.58
CA PHE A 156 -11.74 -10.27 -3.56
C PHE A 156 -12.66 -11.33 -4.19
N THR A 157 -12.65 -12.52 -3.60
CA THR A 157 -13.50 -13.66 -4.02
C THR A 157 -14.45 -14.04 -2.89
N GLU A 158 -15.57 -14.68 -3.23
CA GLU A 158 -16.59 -15.12 -2.25
C GLU A 158 -16.02 -16.06 -1.17
N VAL A 159 -14.95 -16.78 -1.46
CA VAL A 159 -14.28 -17.70 -0.52
C VAL A 159 -13.65 -16.99 0.68
N ALA A 160 -13.26 -15.72 0.52
CA ALA A 160 -12.65 -14.95 1.62
C ALA A 160 -13.64 -14.56 2.73
N MET A 161 -14.95 -14.65 2.48
CA MET A 161 -16.02 -14.33 3.44
C MET A 161 -16.52 -15.55 4.23
N ALA A 162 -16.40 -16.75 3.68
CA ALA A 162 -16.86 -17.98 4.34
C ALA A 162 -16.00 -18.39 5.56
N SER A 163 -14.83 -17.77 5.73
CA SER A 163 -13.90 -18.09 6.83
C SER A 163 -14.16 -17.28 8.12
N GLN A 164 -15.13 -16.36 8.14
CA GLN A 164 -15.44 -15.55 9.31
C GLN A 164 -16.64 -16.06 10.14
N ASP A 165 -17.39 -17.04 9.61
CA ASP A 165 -18.55 -17.63 10.30
C ASP A 165 -18.22 -18.91 11.08
N SER A 166 -16.93 -19.26 11.23
CA SER A 166 -16.50 -20.48 11.91
C SER A 166 -15.37 -20.21 12.91
N LEU A 167 -15.65 -19.42 13.96
CA LEU A 167 -14.89 -19.41 15.23
C LEU A 167 -15.76 -18.89 16.36
#